data_31c2930967f3c92c188f8da0b68b7b14
#
_entry.id   31c2930967f3c92c188f8da0b68b7b14
#
_cell.length_a   1.000
_cell.length_b   1.000
_cell.length_c   1.000
_cell.angle_alpha   90.00
_cell.angle_beta   90.00
_cell.angle_gamma   90.00
#
_symmetry.space_group_name_H-M   'P 1'
#
loop_
_entity.id
_entity.type
_entity.pdbx_description
1 polymer ?
#
loop_
_entity_poly.entity_id
_entity_poly.type
_entity_poly.pdbx_seq_one_letter_code
_entity_poly.pdbx_strand_id
1 'polypeptide(L)'
;MSETKKTTVAPKAPAAAADPEKEALAAQLKASQDMNAKMMQMLQEMQERLLKAQSAPAAQQAYPPLASDVTLVYASASPGYLFVEGSGLSLHCTKYGETFSLSRSQLDALVGKYRAWFDEGILALADKDAAVAAEKGVYTFSQLKLGADTLNRLGHMTASELEALWGSLSMDSQKESLVLFYKQKFMEGAAGYNDRSKIDMLNRLTNNGFSREAIEASGMDLKLRPIDLA
;
A
#
# COMPACT_ATOMS: atom_id res chain seq x y z
N MET A 1 52.74 80.52 -58.50
CA MET A 1 52.80 79.88 -57.21
C MET A 1 51.41 79.35 -56.94
N SER A 2 51.14 78.09 -57.25
CA SER A 2 49.84 77.55 -57.06
C SER A 2 50.03 76.03 -56.70
N GLU A 3 49.81 75.74 -55.48
CA GLU A 3 49.91 74.32 -54.98
C GLU A 3 48.57 73.62 -55.25
N THR A 4 48.63 72.55 -55.94
CA THR A 4 47.54 71.61 -56.22
C THR A 4 47.44 70.62 -55.13
N LYS A 5 46.35 70.61 -54.36
CA LYS A 5 45.97 69.63 -53.36
C LYS A 5 45.40 68.41 -54.06
N LYS A 6 46.09 67.28 -53.94
CA LYS A 6 45.70 66.01 -54.47
C LYS A 6 44.83 65.26 -53.41
N THR A 7 43.55 65.09 -53.68
CA THR A 7 42.61 64.40 -52.83
C THR A 7 42.71 62.92 -53.14
N THR A 8 43.18 62.10 -52.16
CA THR A 8 43.25 60.69 -52.27
C THR A 8 41.96 60.05 -51.72
N VAL A 9 41.20 59.43 -52.59
CA VAL A 9 39.99 58.67 -52.21
C VAL A 9 40.45 57.29 -51.74
N ALA A 10 40.12 56.94 -50.49
CA ALA A 10 40.35 55.61 -49.95
C ALA A 10 39.25 54.60 -50.45
N PRO A 11 39.60 53.39 -50.77
CA PRO A 11 38.63 52.40 -51.24
C PRO A 11 37.81 51.86 -50.03
N LYS A 12 36.49 51.86 -50.19
CA LYS A 12 35.51 51.28 -49.28
C LYS A 12 35.67 49.75 -49.27
N ALA A 13 36.04 49.16 -48.12
CA ALA A 13 36.11 47.71 -47.95
C ALA A 13 34.71 47.10 -48.12
N PRO A 14 34.59 45.92 -48.76
CA PRO A 14 33.31 45.24 -48.88
C PRO A 14 32.85 44.70 -47.51
N ALA A 15 31.60 44.91 -47.22
CA ALA A 15 30.92 44.38 -46.05
C ALA A 15 31.06 42.83 -46.10
N ALA A 16 31.67 42.26 -45.07
CA ALA A 16 31.79 40.82 -44.91
C ALA A 16 30.36 40.25 -44.83
N ALA A 17 30.03 39.38 -45.79
CA ALA A 17 28.81 38.59 -45.75
C ALA A 17 28.83 37.75 -44.45
N ALA A 18 27.81 37.92 -43.63
CA ALA A 18 27.64 37.13 -42.42
C ALA A 18 27.53 35.64 -42.80
N ASP A 19 28.44 34.83 -42.27
CA ASP A 19 28.56 33.40 -42.56
C ASP A 19 27.36 32.71 -41.91
N PRO A 20 26.40 32.13 -42.64
CA PRO A 20 25.15 31.58 -42.07
C PRO A 20 25.41 30.43 -41.09
N GLU A 21 26.56 29.74 -41.21
CA GLU A 21 26.98 28.70 -40.26
C GLU A 21 27.36 29.28 -38.90
N LYS A 22 27.98 30.46 -38.85
CA LYS A 22 28.30 31.13 -37.58
C LYS A 22 27.09 31.61 -36.83
N GLU A 23 26.05 32.12 -37.54
CA GLU A 23 24.80 32.50 -36.95
C GLU A 23 24.02 31.30 -36.40
N ALA A 24 24.00 30.17 -37.13
CA ALA A 24 23.38 28.96 -36.67
C ALA A 24 24.07 28.38 -35.41
N LEU A 25 25.41 28.42 -35.38
CA LEU A 25 26.19 27.95 -34.23
C LEU A 25 25.98 28.84 -32.98
N ALA A 26 25.90 30.17 -33.17
CA ALA A 26 25.64 31.12 -32.12
C ALA A 26 24.21 30.98 -31.55
N ALA A 27 23.24 30.66 -32.41
CA ALA A 27 21.87 30.37 -31.99
C ALA A 27 21.78 29.06 -31.18
N GLN A 28 22.50 28.02 -31.60
CA GLN A 28 22.55 26.76 -30.83
C GLN A 28 23.26 26.94 -29.47
N LEU A 29 24.35 27.71 -29.43
CA LEU A 29 25.06 27.98 -28.19
C LEU A 29 24.17 28.75 -27.20
N LYS A 30 23.43 29.73 -27.70
CA LYS A 30 22.48 30.53 -26.90
C LYS A 30 21.33 29.64 -26.38
N ALA A 31 20.75 28.79 -27.21
CA ALA A 31 19.70 27.86 -26.81
C ALA A 31 20.19 26.87 -25.74
N SER A 32 21.44 26.37 -25.85
CA SER A 32 22.06 25.51 -24.85
C SER A 32 22.31 26.22 -23.52
N GLN A 33 22.75 27.50 -23.58
CA GLN A 33 22.95 28.32 -22.38
C GLN A 33 21.61 28.62 -21.68
N ASP A 34 20.55 28.95 -22.44
CA ASP A 34 19.23 29.20 -21.90
C ASP A 34 18.63 27.92 -21.24
N MET A 35 18.88 26.74 -21.84
CA MET A 35 18.46 25.46 -21.27
C MET A 35 19.21 25.14 -19.96
N ASN A 36 20.50 25.38 -19.92
CA ASN A 36 21.31 25.21 -18.71
C ASN A 36 20.89 26.17 -17.60
N ALA A 37 20.58 27.43 -17.94
CA ALA A 37 20.09 28.40 -16.98
C ALA A 37 18.73 27.97 -16.37
N LYS A 38 17.80 27.47 -17.20
CA LYS A 38 16.50 26.93 -16.74
C LYS A 38 16.69 25.70 -15.84
N MET A 39 17.62 24.81 -16.16
CA MET A 39 17.89 23.63 -15.36
C MET A 39 18.47 24.00 -13.99
N MET A 40 19.40 24.97 -13.97
CA MET A 40 19.95 25.52 -12.71
C MET A 40 18.85 26.16 -11.85
N GLN A 41 17.95 26.92 -12.45
CA GLN A 41 16.85 27.55 -11.76
C GLN A 41 15.89 26.51 -11.16
N MET A 42 15.59 25.43 -11.89
CA MET A 42 14.74 24.33 -11.41
C MET A 42 15.40 23.57 -10.26
N LEU A 43 16.71 23.36 -10.31
CA LEU A 43 17.46 22.74 -9.21
C LEU A 43 17.45 23.63 -7.95
N GLN A 44 17.57 24.93 -8.13
CA GLN A 44 17.55 25.90 -7.04
C GLN A 44 16.14 25.95 -6.37
N GLU A 45 15.08 25.96 -7.17
CA GLU A 45 13.70 25.85 -6.65
C GLU A 45 13.46 24.53 -5.90
N MET A 46 14.01 23.43 -6.41
CA MET A 46 13.87 22.13 -5.75
C MET A 46 14.64 22.10 -4.42
N GLN A 47 15.84 22.70 -4.38
CA GLN A 47 16.59 22.86 -3.13
C GLN A 47 15.87 23.77 -2.11
N GLU A 48 15.28 24.87 -2.57
CA GLU A 48 14.50 25.75 -1.69
C GLU A 48 13.24 25.03 -1.15
N ARG A 49 12.57 24.23 -1.97
CA ARG A 49 11.44 23.40 -1.51
C ARG A 49 11.85 22.36 -0.49
N LEU A 50 13.01 21.70 -0.69
CA LEU A 50 13.56 20.75 0.28
C LEU A 50 13.98 21.44 1.59
N LEU A 51 14.61 22.61 1.53
CA LEU A 51 14.96 23.40 2.70
C LEU A 51 13.72 23.91 3.45
N LYS A 52 12.68 24.35 2.72
CA LYS A 52 11.38 24.70 3.31
C LYS A 52 10.66 23.50 3.92
N ALA A 53 10.76 22.32 3.30
CA ALA A 53 10.20 21.08 3.85
C ALA A 53 10.96 20.62 5.10
N GLN A 54 12.29 20.87 5.17
CA GLN A 54 13.11 20.55 6.33
C GLN A 54 13.05 21.61 7.43
N SER A 55 12.83 22.87 7.07
CA SER A 55 12.71 24.00 8.02
C SER A 55 11.26 24.31 8.40
N ALA A 56 10.26 23.73 7.70
CA ALA A 56 8.95 23.66 8.31
C ALA A 56 9.19 22.96 9.67
N PRO A 57 8.91 23.63 10.81
CA PRO A 57 8.85 22.90 12.06
C PRO A 57 7.97 21.72 11.70
N ALA A 58 8.50 20.49 11.88
CA ALA A 58 7.67 19.33 11.79
C ALA A 58 6.44 19.75 12.58
N ALA A 59 5.36 20.11 11.86
CA ALA A 59 4.09 20.24 12.50
C ALA A 59 3.97 18.89 13.12
N GLN A 60 4.36 18.80 14.39
CA GLN A 60 3.92 17.73 15.24
C GLN A 60 2.45 17.76 14.94
N GLN A 61 2.03 16.84 14.04
CA GLN A 61 0.64 16.56 13.88
C GLN A 61 0.23 16.40 15.33
N ALA A 62 -0.40 17.42 15.87
CA ALA A 62 -0.97 17.38 17.20
C ALA A 62 -2.03 16.30 17.05
N TYR A 63 -1.59 15.05 17.23
CA TYR A 63 -2.49 13.92 17.31
C TYR A 63 -3.54 14.33 18.34
N PRO A 64 -4.80 14.27 18.00
CA PRO A 64 -5.86 14.55 18.96
C PRO A 64 -5.53 13.75 20.22
N PRO A 65 -5.77 14.29 21.44
CA PRO A 65 -5.41 13.63 22.68
C PRO A 65 -5.88 12.18 22.55
N LEU A 66 -4.90 11.26 22.59
CA LEU A 66 -5.11 9.85 22.30
C LEU A 66 -6.27 9.37 23.14
N ALA A 67 -7.35 8.94 22.49
CA ALA A 67 -8.52 8.40 23.18
C ALA A 67 -8.03 7.38 24.21
N SER A 68 -8.60 7.39 25.39
CA SER A 68 -8.22 6.47 26.48
C SER A 68 -8.37 5.01 26.05
N ASP A 69 -9.29 4.76 25.12
CA ASP A 69 -9.63 3.45 24.60
C ASP A 69 -9.21 3.29 23.16
N VAL A 70 -8.57 2.16 22.88
CA VAL A 70 -8.05 1.76 21.55
C VAL A 70 -8.87 0.57 21.07
N THR A 71 -9.13 0.50 19.78
CA THR A 71 -9.89 -0.61 19.19
C THR A 71 -8.96 -1.63 18.58
N LEU A 72 -8.91 -2.82 19.19
CA LEU A 72 -8.26 -4.00 18.63
C LEU A 72 -9.17 -4.65 17.59
N VAL A 73 -8.59 -5.13 16.50
CA VAL A 73 -9.27 -5.91 15.45
C VAL A 73 -8.64 -7.29 15.39
N TYR A 74 -9.48 -8.32 15.45
CA TYR A 74 -9.05 -9.70 15.26
C TYR A 74 -9.13 -10.06 13.77
N ALA A 75 -7.99 -10.35 13.16
CA ALA A 75 -7.85 -10.58 11.72
C ALA A 75 -7.53 -12.05 11.38
N SER A 76 -8.17 -12.98 12.08
CA SER A 76 -8.11 -14.41 11.76
C SER A 76 -9.52 -14.99 11.65
N ALA A 77 -9.68 -15.95 10.73
CA ALA A 77 -10.92 -16.70 10.60
C ALA A 77 -11.03 -17.86 11.61
N SER A 78 -9.91 -18.31 12.19
CA SER A 78 -9.89 -19.32 13.24
C SER A 78 -10.25 -18.70 14.58
N PRO A 79 -11.09 -19.35 15.42
CA PRO A 79 -11.36 -18.87 16.76
C PRO A 79 -10.08 -18.78 17.60
N GLY A 80 -9.98 -17.72 18.40
CA GLY A 80 -8.82 -17.46 19.25
C GLY A 80 -9.23 -17.01 20.66
N TYR A 81 -8.35 -17.22 21.60
CA TYR A 81 -8.53 -16.76 22.98
C TYR A 81 -7.32 -15.95 23.42
N LEU A 82 -7.55 -14.70 23.80
CA LEU A 82 -6.52 -13.79 24.30
C LEU A 82 -6.73 -13.59 25.82
N PHE A 83 -5.72 -13.92 26.56
CA PHE A 83 -5.73 -13.75 28.02
C PHE A 83 -4.42 -13.11 28.47
N VAL A 84 -4.52 -12.03 29.21
CA VAL A 84 -3.37 -11.36 29.82
C VAL A 84 -3.58 -11.25 31.32
N GLU A 85 -2.81 -12.04 32.06
CA GLU A 85 -2.85 -12.08 33.52
C GLU A 85 -2.50 -10.69 34.09
N GLY A 86 -3.23 -10.32 35.15
CA GLY A 86 -3.02 -9.03 35.82
C GLY A 86 -3.60 -7.79 35.13
N SER A 87 -3.96 -7.87 33.86
CA SER A 87 -4.59 -6.76 33.11
C SER A 87 -6.12 -6.81 33.12
N GLY A 88 -6.72 -7.91 33.61
CA GLY A 88 -8.15 -8.17 33.49
C GLY A 88 -8.62 -8.42 32.06
N LEU A 89 -7.69 -8.66 31.12
CA LEU A 89 -8.01 -8.87 29.72
C LEU A 89 -8.27 -10.34 29.44
N SER A 90 -9.48 -10.65 28.99
CA SER A 90 -9.90 -11.98 28.55
C SER A 90 -10.84 -11.78 27.36
N LEU A 91 -10.36 -12.10 26.13
CA LEU A 91 -11.11 -11.92 24.91
C LEU A 91 -11.29 -13.25 24.22
N HIS A 92 -12.51 -13.54 23.82
CA HIS A 92 -12.83 -14.70 22.98
C HIS A 92 -13.13 -14.19 21.58
N CYS A 93 -12.20 -14.43 20.65
CA CYS A 93 -12.28 -13.99 19.28
C CYS A 93 -12.94 -15.11 18.45
N THR A 94 -14.06 -14.83 17.82
CA THR A 94 -14.86 -15.84 17.11
C THR A 94 -14.98 -15.57 15.62
N LYS A 95 -14.81 -14.31 15.21
CA LYS A 95 -15.06 -13.89 13.83
C LYS A 95 -13.93 -13.01 13.31
N TYR A 96 -13.65 -13.15 12.04
CA TYR A 96 -12.77 -12.23 11.33
C TYR A 96 -13.34 -10.81 11.36
N GLY A 97 -12.50 -9.83 11.67
CA GLY A 97 -12.89 -8.42 11.81
C GLY A 97 -13.62 -8.10 13.10
N GLU A 98 -13.69 -9.01 14.06
CA GLU A 98 -14.25 -8.74 15.38
C GLU A 98 -13.42 -7.68 16.11
N THR A 99 -14.10 -6.74 16.77
CA THR A 99 -13.46 -5.59 17.39
C THR A 99 -13.65 -5.57 18.90
N PHE A 100 -12.61 -5.14 19.62
CA PHE A 100 -12.61 -5.05 21.08
C PHE A 100 -12.06 -3.70 21.51
N SER A 101 -12.71 -3.06 22.47
CA SER A 101 -12.22 -1.83 23.09
C SER A 101 -11.26 -2.16 24.22
N LEU A 102 -10.05 -1.60 24.19
CA LEU A 102 -8.97 -1.82 25.15
C LEU A 102 -8.49 -0.49 25.72
N SER A 103 -8.19 -0.48 27.01
CA SER A 103 -7.39 0.61 27.56
C SER A 103 -5.95 0.56 27.04
N ARG A 104 -5.23 1.68 27.11
CA ARG A 104 -3.82 1.74 26.73
C ARG A 104 -2.95 0.72 27.48
N SER A 105 -3.18 0.58 28.78
CA SER A 105 -2.43 -0.38 29.62
C SER A 105 -2.71 -1.84 29.21
N GLN A 106 -3.96 -2.15 28.85
CA GLN A 106 -4.32 -3.46 28.34
C GLN A 106 -3.68 -3.74 26.98
N LEU A 107 -3.65 -2.73 26.09
CA LEU A 107 -2.94 -2.86 24.82
C LEU A 107 -1.45 -3.11 25.02
N ASP A 108 -0.79 -2.37 25.91
CA ASP A 108 0.65 -2.54 26.20
C ASP A 108 0.95 -3.96 26.71
N ALA A 109 0.15 -4.45 27.60
CA ALA A 109 0.26 -5.81 28.13
C ALA A 109 0.00 -6.87 27.02
N LEU A 110 -0.98 -6.61 26.15
CA LEU A 110 -1.29 -7.49 25.03
C LEU A 110 -0.18 -7.53 24.00
N VAL A 111 0.35 -6.37 23.59
CA VAL A 111 1.47 -6.28 22.65
C VAL A 111 2.72 -6.97 23.22
N GLY A 112 2.99 -6.80 24.51
CA GLY A 112 4.11 -7.48 25.15
C GLY A 112 3.98 -9.01 25.15
N LYS A 113 2.77 -9.54 25.35
CA LYS A 113 2.53 -10.98 25.41
C LYS A 113 2.34 -11.66 24.05
N TYR A 114 1.65 -10.97 23.13
CA TYR A 114 1.23 -11.50 21.83
C TYR A 114 1.89 -10.76 20.67
N ARG A 115 3.13 -10.29 20.83
CA ARG A 115 3.87 -9.57 19.78
C ARG A 115 3.86 -10.30 18.44
N ALA A 116 4.09 -11.61 18.45
CA ALA A 116 4.08 -12.45 17.25
C ALA A 116 2.73 -12.36 16.50
N TRP A 117 1.61 -12.29 17.20
CA TRP A 117 0.29 -12.20 16.57
C TRP A 117 0.05 -10.85 15.88
N PHE A 118 0.64 -9.77 16.40
CA PHE A 118 0.64 -8.47 15.72
C PHE A 118 1.56 -8.48 14.50
N ASP A 119 2.75 -9.06 14.62
CA ASP A 119 3.71 -9.17 13.52
C ASP A 119 3.19 -10.08 12.41
N GLU A 120 2.42 -11.11 12.77
CA GLU A 120 1.74 -12.02 11.84
C GLU A 120 0.44 -11.45 11.26
N GLY A 121 -0.02 -10.29 11.73
CA GLY A 121 -1.26 -9.69 11.25
C GLY A 121 -2.53 -10.45 11.66
N ILE A 122 -2.46 -11.27 12.72
CA ILE A 122 -3.63 -11.87 13.38
C ILE A 122 -4.37 -10.83 14.22
N LEU A 123 -3.60 -9.93 14.83
CA LEU A 123 -4.08 -8.78 15.57
C LEU A 123 -3.66 -7.50 14.87
N ALA A 124 -4.56 -6.55 14.79
CA ALA A 124 -4.30 -5.22 14.28
C ALA A 124 -5.08 -4.17 15.09
N LEU A 125 -4.75 -2.90 14.92
CA LEU A 125 -5.57 -1.83 15.47
C LEU A 125 -6.54 -1.30 14.40
N ALA A 126 -7.65 -0.74 14.84
CA ALA A 126 -8.56 -0.05 13.92
C ALA A 126 -7.86 1.15 13.27
N ASP A 127 -8.26 1.51 12.06
CA ASP A 127 -7.62 2.59 11.30
C ASP A 127 -7.71 3.96 12.00
N LYS A 128 -8.75 4.18 12.81
CA LYS A 128 -8.87 5.38 13.64
C LYS A 128 -7.76 5.52 14.68
N ASP A 129 -7.13 4.41 15.06
CA ASP A 129 -6.07 4.33 16.07
C ASP A 129 -4.66 4.24 15.45
N ALA A 130 -4.51 4.70 14.18
CA ALA A 130 -3.26 4.62 13.41
C ALA A 130 -2.06 5.26 14.14
N ALA A 131 -2.26 6.34 14.89
CA ALA A 131 -1.21 6.98 15.67
C ALA A 131 -0.67 6.05 16.77
N VAL A 132 -1.56 5.31 17.42
CA VAL A 132 -1.21 4.32 18.44
C VAL A 132 -0.51 3.12 17.81
N ALA A 133 -1.01 2.68 16.65
CA ALA A 133 -0.40 1.60 15.89
C ALA A 133 1.05 1.93 15.53
N ALA A 134 1.31 3.14 15.03
CA ALA A 134 2.66 3.62 14.73
C ALA A 134 3.55 3.71 15.96
N GLU A 135 3.04 4.21 17.10
CA GLU A 135 3.77 4.27 18.38
C GLU A 135 4.20 2.88 18.85
N LYS A 136 3.33 1.88 18.72
CA LYS A 136 3.60 0.50 19.16
C LYS A 136 4.30 -0.35 18.08
N GLY A 137 4.48 0.18 16.88
CA GLY A 137 5.06 -0.54 15.75
C GLY A 137 4.21 -1.76 15.35
N VAL A 138 2.89 -1.62 15.36
CA VAL A 138 1.93 -2.64 14.94
C VAL A 138 1.12 -2.16 13.74
N TYR A 139 0.48 -3.07 13.03
CA TYR A 139 -0.32 -2.72 11.84
C TYR A 139 -1.71 -2.19 12.22
N THR A 140 -2.26 -1.31 11.38
CA THR A 140 -3.69 -1.07 11.32
C THR A 140 -4.37 -2.11 10.43
N PHE A 141 -5.69 -2.24 10.59
CA PHE A 141 -6.45 -3.26 9.85
C PHE A 141 -6.37 -3.07 8.33
N SER A 142 -6.38 -1.82 7.84
CA SER A 142 -6.22 -1.52 6.41
C SER A 142 -4.81 -1.81 5.87
N GLN A 143 -3.79 -1.85 6.71
CA GLN A 143 -2.42 -2.18 6.30
C GLN A 143 -2.19 -3.69 6.14
N LEU A 144 -3.11 -4.51 6.64
CA LEU A 144 -3.01 -5.96 6.47
C LEU A 144 -3.28 -6.36 5.03
N LYS A 145 -2.52 -7.31 4.51
CA LYS A 145 -2.74 -7.88 3.16
C LYS A 145 -4.12 -8.52 2.99
N LEU A 146 -4.67 -9.08 4.07
CA LEU A 146 -6.04 -9.58 4.17
C LEU A 146 -6.92 -8.58 4.92
N GLY A 147 -6.81 -7.29 4.66
CA GLY A 147 -7.69 -6.28 5.21
C GLY A 147 -9.11 -6.39 4.64
N ALA A 148 -10.04 -5.61 5.21
CA ALA A 148 -11.46 -5.64 4.83
C ALA A 148 -11.68 -5.46 3.31
N ASP A 149 -10.95 -4.55 2.68
CA ASP A 149 -11.07 -4.28 1.25
C ASP A 149 -10.67 -5.48 0.39
N THR A 150 -9.59 -6.19 0.76
CA THR A 150 -9.13 -7.40 0.07
C THR A 150 -10.18 -8.50 0.20
N LEU A 151 -10.69 -8.73 1.41
CA LEU A 151 -11.69 -9.76 1.67
C LEU A 151 -13.01 -9.50 0.94
N ASN A 152 -13.47 -8.25 0.90
CA ASN A 152 -14.67 -7.86 0.17
C ASN A 152 -14.51 -8.08 -1.35
N ARG A 153 -13.29 -8.02 -1.86
CA ARG A 153 -12.98 -8.23 -3.29
C ARG A 153 -12.74 -9.68 -3.68
N LEU A 154 -12.52 -10.60 -2.74
CA LEU A 154 -12.17 -12.00 -3.03
C LEU A 154 -13.17 -12.67 -3.99
N GLY A 155 -14.47 -12.42 -3.82
CA GLY A 155 -15.50 -12.95 -4.72
C GLY A 155 -15.39 -12.45 -6.17
N HIS A 156 -14.82 -11.27 -6.38
CA HIS A 156 -14.64 -10.62 -7.68
C HIS A 156 -13.28 -10.87 -8.33
N MET A 157 -12.30 -11.37 -7.56
CA MET A 157 -10.99 -11.72 -8.09
C MET A 157 -11.08 -12.90 -9.05
N THR A 158 -10.24 -12.90 -10.06
CA THR A 158 -10.00 -14.08 -10.92
C THR A 158 -9.17 -15.12 -10.16
N ALA A 159 -9.13 -16.35 -10.66
CA ALA A 159 -8.30 -17.41 -10.07
C ALA A 159 -6.80 -17.01 -10.03
N SER A 160 -6.30 -16.33 -11.07
CA SER A 160 -4.92 -15.85 -11.12
C SER A 160 -4.61 -14.75 -10.11
N GLU A 161 -5.54 -13.81 -9.89
CA GLU A 161 -5.40 -12.76 -8.88
C GLU A 161 -5.43 -13.36 -7.46
N LEU A 162 -6.29 -14.34 -7.23
CA LEU A 162 -6.36 -15.05 -5.96
C LEU A 162 -5.09 -15.88 -5.70
N GLU A 163 -4.51 -16.51 -6.74
CA GLU A 163 -3.23 -17.22 -6.66
C GLU A 163 -2.06 -16.25 -6.36
N ALA A 164 -2.05 -15.08 -7.00
CA ALA A 164 -1.06 -14.04 -6.73
C ALA A 164 -1.18 -13.49 -5.30
N LEU A 165 -2.41 -13.28 -4.82
CA LEU A 165 -2.66 -12.90 -3.43
C LEU A 165 -2.12 -13.98 -2.48
N TRP A 166 -2.44 -15.26 -2.71
CA TRP A 166 -1.93 -16.38 -1.93
C TRP A 166 -0.39 -16.41 -1.87
N GLY A 167 0.27 -16.24 -3.03
CA GLY A 167 1.74 -16.17 -3.11
C GLY A 167 2.34 -14.96 -2.39
N SER A 168 1.58 -13.88 -2.23
CA SER A 168 2.01 -12.69 -1.50
C SER A 168 1.93 -12.83 0.03
N LEU A 169 1.10 -13.78 0.52
CA LEU A 169 0.96 -14.04 1.95
C LEU A 169 2.17 -14.82 2.44
N SER A 170 2.95 -14.21 3.31
CA SER A 170 4.17 -14.82 3.86
C SER A 170 3.90 -15.81 4.99
N MET A 171 2.74 -15.73 5.63
CA MET A 171 2.43 -16.48 6.85
C MET A 171 1.33 -17.50 6.62
N ASP A 172 1.51 -18.68 7.20
CA ASP A 172 0.55 -19.77 7.06
C ASP A 172 -0.79 -19.46 7.72
N SER A 173 -0.79 -18.70 8.82
CA SER A 173 -2.02 -18.20 9.47
C SER A 173 -2.87 -17.32 8.57
N GLN A 174 -2.24 -16.47 7.76
CA GLN A 174 -2.95 -15.63 6.77
C GLN A 174 -3.54 -16.48 5.64
N LYS A 175 -2.79 -17.47 5.16
CA LYS A 175 -3.26 -18.41 4.13
C LYS A 175 -4.45 -19.23 4.64
N GLU A 176 -4.37 -19.72 5.86
CA GLU A 176 -5.46 -20.43 6.52
C GLU A 176 -6.69 -19.53 6.67
N SER A 177 -6.52 -18.28 7.12
CA SER A 177 -7.60 -17.31 7.24
C SER A 177 -8.29 -17.01 5.91
N LEU A 178 -7.51 -16.88 4.82
CA LEU A 178 -8.06 -16.69 3.48
C LEU A 178 -8.93 -17.89 3.07
N VAL A 179 -8.44 -19.11 3.28
CA VAL A 179 -9.18 -20.35 2.93
C VAL A 179 -10.44 -20.48 3.75
N LEU A 180 -10.36 -20.27 5.05
CA LEU A 180 -11.53 -20.36 5.93
C LEU A 180 -12.59 -19.30 5.58
N PHE A 181 -12.15 -18.08 5.30
CA PHE A 181 -13.06 -17.02 4.87
C PHE A 181 -13.72 -17.36 3.52
N TYR A 182 -12.94 -17.86 2.55
CA TYR A 182 -13.46 -18.25 1.25
C TYR A 182 -14.48 -19.39 1.40
N LYS A 183 -14.17 -20.43 2.20
CA LYS A 183 -15.09 -21.52 2.52
C LYS A 183 -16.39 -21.04 3.14
N GLN A 184 -16.29 -20.15 4.13
CA GLN A 184 -17.47 -19.59 4.78
C GLN A 184 -18.38 -18.88 3.74
N LYS A 185 -17.79 -18.02 2.87
CA LYS A 185 -18.54 -17.29 1.84
C LYS A 185 -19.12 -18.22 0.76
N PHE A 186 -18.40 -19.26 0.38
CA PHE A 186 -18.89 -20.30 -0.50
C PHE A 186 -20.13 -21.00 0.09
N MET A 187 -20.09 -21.35 1.36
CA MET A 187 -21.20 -22.02 2.07
C MET A 187 -22.41 -21.11 2.27
N GLU A 188 -22.18 -19.81 2.48
CA GLU A 188 -23.24 -18.79 2.52
C GLU A 188 -23.92 -18.61 1.15
N GLY A 189 -23.37 -19.20 0.08
CA GLY A 189 -23.85 -19.02 -1.29
C GLY A 189 -23.59 -17.61 -1.83
N ALA A 190 -22.56 -16.94 -1.30
CA ALA A 190 -22.21 -15.58 -1.71
C ALA A 190 -21.76 -15.55 -3.18
N ALA A 191 -22.20 -14.50 -3.89
CA ALA A 191 -21.89 -14.33 -5.32
C ALA A 191 -20.38 -14.29 -5.57
N GLY A 192 -19.92 -14.99 -6.63
CA GLY A 192 -18.51 -15.03 -7.04
C GLY A 192 -17.62 -16.03 -6.29
N TYR A 193 -18.14 -16.71 -5.26
CA TYR A 193 -17.41 -17.74 -4.53
C TYR A 193 -17.66 -19.17 -5.06
N ASN A 194 -18.66 -19.36 -5.94
CA ASN A 194 -18.96 -20.65 -6.59
C ASN A 194 -18.15 -20.89 -7.87
N ASP A 195 -17.11 -20.14 -8.10
CA ASP A 195 -16.26 -20.29 -9.28
C ASP A 195 -15.37 -21.53 -9.16
N ARG A 196 -15.61 -22.50 -10.04
CA ARG A 196 -14.88 -23.78 -10.05
C ARG A 196 -13.36 -23.58 -10.23
N SER A 197 -12.94 -22.63 -11.05
CA SER A 197 -11.52 -22.39 -11.30
C SER A 197 -10.79 -21.92 -10.03
N LYS A 198 -11.45 -21.10 -9.21
CA LYS A 198 -10.93 -20.66 -7.91
C LYS A 198 -10.89 -21.81 -6.89
N ILE A 199 -11.94 -22.63 -6.86
CA ILE A 199 -12.02 -23.79 -5.96
C ILE A 199 -10.94 -24.81 -6.32
N ASP A 200 -10.76 -25.14 -7.61
CA ASP A 200 -9.72 -26.07 -8.06
C ASP A 200 -8.33 -25.53 -7.76
N MET A 201 -8.11 -24.22 -7.91
CA MET A 201 -6.85 -23.55 -7.54
C MET A 201 -6.60 -23.64 -6.03
N LEU A 202 -7.58 -23.30 -5.20
CA LEU A 202 -7.46 -23.39 -3.73
C LEU A 202 -7.21 -24.85 -3.29
N ASN A 203 -7.88 -25.83 -3.91
CA ASN A 203 -7.64 -27.24 -3.63
C ASN A 203 -6.20 -27.65 -3.94
N ARG A 204 -5.65 -27.19 -5.07
CA ARG A 204 -4.25 -27.45 -5.43
C ARG A 204 -3.27 -26.85 -4.40
N LEU A 205 -3.54 -25.63 -3.94
CA LEU A 205 -2.68 -24.91 -3.00
C LEU A 205 -2.78 -25.43 -1.56
N THR A 206 -3.90 -26.07 -1.21
CA THR A 206 -4.18 -26.57 0.16
C THR A 206 -4.16 -28.09 0.28
N ASN A 207 -3.61 -28.80 -0.71
CA ASN A 207 -3.63 -30.27 -0.75
C ASN A 207 -5.04 -30.86 -0.54
N ASN A 208 -6.01 -30.40 -1.33
CA ASN A 208 -7.42 -30.75 -1.25
C ASN A 208 -8.13 -30.30 0.04
N GLY A 209 -7.59 -29.35 0.77
CA GLY A 209 -8.23 -28.79 1.96
C GLY A 209 -9.59 -28.10 1.69
N PHE A 210 -9.95 -27.91 0.40
CA PHE A 210 -11.23 -27.36 -0.03
C PHE A 210 -12.13 -28.40 -0.71
N SER A 211 -11.76 -29.69 -0.64
CA SER A 211 -12.59 -30.76 -1.21
C SER A 211 -13.95 -30.84 -0.51
N ARG A 212 -14.94 -31.37 -1.22
CA ARG A 212 -16.27 -31.60 -0.66
C ARG A 212 -16.21 -32.45 0.60
N GLU A 213 -15.37 -33.51 0.59
CA GLU A 213 -15.18 -34.39 1.73
C GLU A 213 -14.53 -33.66 2.93
N ALA A 214 -13.58 -32.77 2.69
CA ALA A 214 -12.97 -31.97 3.75
C ALA A 214 -13.96 -30.97 4.37
N ILE A 215 -14.87 -30.43 3.57
CA ILE A 215 -15.93 -29.55 4.05
C ILE A 215 -16.97 -30.33 4.86
N GLU A 216 -17.38 -31.49 4.36
CA GLU A 216 -18.31 -32.40 5.07
C GLU A 216 -17.67 -32.94 6.38
N ALA A 217 -16.39 -33.30 6.35
CA ALA A 217 -15.64 -33.77 7.53
C ALA A 217 -15.47 -32.68 8.61
N SER A 218 -15.49 -31.40 8.22
CA SER A 218 -15.43 -30.28 9.17
C SER A 218 -16.73 -30.03 9.96
N GLY A 219 -17.77 -30.85 9.72
CA GLY A 219 -19.09 -30.73 10.37
C GLY A 219 -19.92 -29.55 9.88
N MET A 220 -19.49 -28.90 8.81
CA MET A 220 -20.24 -27.81 8.19
C MET A 220 -21.32 -28.39 7.27
N ASP A 221 -22.59 -28.12 7.57
CA ASP A 221 -23.73 -28.61 6.80
C ASP A 221 -23.79 -27.94 5.43
N LEU A 222 -23.30 -28.65 4.42
CA LEU A 222 -23.33 -28.24 3.03
C LEU A 222 -24.72 -28.40 2.44
N LYS A 223 -25.56 -27.41 2.56
CA LYS A 223 -26.71 -27.27 1.67
C LYS A 223 -26.21 -26.80 0.28
N LEU A 224 -25.54 -27.71 -0.42
CA LEU A 224 -25.20 -27.50 -1.82
C LEU A 224 -26.52 -27.39 -2.60
N ARG A 225 -26.81 -26.20 -3.14
CA ARG A 225 -27.74 -26.14 -4.26
C ARG A 225 -27.11 -26.95 -5.39
N PRO A 226 -27.87 -27.88 -6.04
CA PRO A 226 -27.35 -28.58 -7.20
C PRO A 226 -26.86 -27.55 -8.20
N ILE A 227 -25.61 -27.73 -8.66
CA ILE A 227 -25.10 -26.96 -9.79
C ILE A 227 -25.94 -27.43 -10.97
N ASP A 228 -26.82 -26.59 -11.49
CA ASP A 228 -27.48 -26.83 -12.75
C ASP A 228 -26.40 -26.89 -13.83
N LEU A 229 -26.03 -28.11 -14.19
CA LEU A 229 -25.25 -28.40 -15.38
C LEU A 229 -26.20 -28.27 -16.57
N ALA A 230 -26.37 -27.02 -17.08
CA ALA A 230 -27.01 -26.78 -18.35
C ALA A 230 -25.95 -26.75 -19.45
#